data_bf27d84335bd5be2ff097946d53ea0ae
#
_entry.id   bf27d84335bd5be2ff097946d53ea0ae
#
_cell.length_a   1.000
_cell.length_b   1.000
_cell.length_c   1.000
_cell.angle_alpha   90.00
_cell.angle_beta   90.00
_cell.angle_gamma   90.00
#
_symmetry.space_group_name_H-M   'P 1'
#
loop_
_entity.id
_entity.type
_entity.pdbx_description
1 polymer ?
#
loop_
_entity_poly.entity_id
_entity_poly.type
_entity_poly.pdbx_seq_one_letter_code
_entity_poly.pdbx_strand_id
1 'polypeptide(L)'
;MTDAKLSGPLKGTRIVEFAGIGPGPFACMLLADMGAEVITLVRPKQMPKGAAARGRKIVEVDLKDKASIAQVLSLLDGADALVEGYRPGVMERLGLGPDVALGRNKKLVYGRMTGWGQDGPLAQAAGHDINYISITGALAAIGGADKPVPPLNLVGDFGGGSMYLVMGMLAAMLEANKSGQGQVVDAAMCDGAASLITMFFDMTAAGRWKEQREANMLDGGAHFYGVYECSCGNFISIGSIEPQFYAQLRELAGLGESCFDAQMDQKQWAALKDKLVAVFKTKSRDEWCRIMEGTDVCFAPVLTMSEATRHPHMVAREVFIQHDGATQPGPAPRFSRTPSAARMPVKAELGEAVKDWAN
;
A
#
# COMPACT_ATOMS: atom_id res chain seq x y z
N MET A 1 25.97 -4.01 -18.68
CA MET A 1 24.88 -4.43 -17.73
C MET A 1 23.75 -4.92 -18.61
N THR A 2 23.45 -6.21 -18.53
CA THR A 2 22.42 -6.85 -19.37
C THR A 2 21.06 -6.22 -19.07
N ASP A 3 20.41 -5.66 -20.09
CA ASP A 3 18.99 -5.29 -20.05
C ASP A 3 18.19 -6.47 -19.45
N ALA A 4 17.78 -6.35 -18.22
CA ALA A 4 16.92 -7.35 -17.60
C ALA A 4 15.62 -7.33 -18.40
N LYS A 5 15.41 -8.37 -19.23
CA LYS A 5 14.21 -8.49 -20.06
C LYS A 5 12.97 -8.29 -19.21
N LEU A 6 12.01 -7.52 -19.72
CA LEU A 6 10.69 -7.38 -19.10
C LEU A 6 10.12 -8.77 -18.78
N SER A 7 9.89 -9.03 -17.51
CA SER A 7 9.28 -10.27 -17.02
C SER A 7 8.13 -9.91 -16.08
N GLY A 8 7.14 -10.78 -15.98
CA GLY A 8 5.97 -10.53 -15.16
C GLY A 8 4.66 -10.66 -15.96
N PRO A 9 3.53 -10.69 -15.26
CA PRO A 9 2.21 -10.88 -15.89
C PRO A 9 1.79 -9.69 -16.77
N LEU A 10 2.39 -8.50 -16.57
CA LEU A 10 2.10 -7.29 -17.35
C LEU A 10 3.12 -7.02 -18.46
N LYS A 11 3.95 -8.02 -18.82
CA LYS A 11 4.87 -7.87 -19.95
C LYS A 11 4.09 -7.52 -21.23
N GLY A 12 4.51 -6.43 -21.89
CA GLY A 12 3.86 -5.88 -23.07
C GLY A 12 2.83 -4.80 -22.79
N THR A 13 2.49 -4.55 -21.51
CA THR A 13 1.63 -3.44 -21.13
C THR A 13 2.45 -2.14 -21.08
N ARG A 14 1.93 -1.06 -21.67
CA ARG A 14 2.58 0.25 -21.83
C ARG A 14 1.84 1.31 -21.00
N ILE A 15 2.52 1.91 -20.04
CA ILE A 15 1.93 2.87 -19.09
C ILE A 15 2.69 4.19 -19.11
N VAL A 16 2.00 5.30 -19.26
CA VAL A 16 2.55 6.64 -19.09
C VAL A 16 2.23 7.13 -17.68
N GLU A 17 3.25 7.51 -16.91
CA GLU A 17 3.13 8.12 -15.59
C GLU A 17 3.52 9.60 -15.67
N PHE A 18 2.64 10.48 -15.22
CA PHE A 18 3.03 11.86 -14.89
C PHE A 18 3.59 11.88 -13.48
N ALA A 19 4.86 12.27 -13.36
CA ALA A 19 5.58 12.23 -12.10
C ALA A 19 4.86 12.99 -10.99
N GLY A 20 4.72 12.34 -9.85
CA GLY A 20 4.11 12.86 -8.63
C GLY A 20 4.90 12.44 -7.39
N ILE A 21 4.23 12.46 -6.25
CA ILE A 21 4.73 11.98 -4.96
C ILE A 21 3.74 10.99 -4.34
N GLY A 22 4.24 10.10 -3.48
CA GLY A 22 3.40 9.18 -2.69
C GLY A 22 2.74 8.09 -3.53
N PRO A 23 1.39 8.03 -3.58
CA PRO A 23 0.64 6.88 -4.06
C PRO A 23 0.77 6.58 -5.55
N GLY A 24 0.81 7.60 -6.42
CA GLY A 24 0.98 7.41 -7.87
C GLY A 24 2.29 6.69 -8.21
N PRO A 25 3.44 7.22 -7.80
CA PRO A 25 4.73 6.56 -7.99
C PRO A 25 4.81 5.15 -7.41
N PHE A 26 4.22 4.90 -6.25
CA PHE A 26 4.18 3.56 -5.66
C PHE A 26 3.34 2.59 -6.49
N ALA A 27 2.15 3.01 -6.95
CA ALA A 27 1.32 2.22 -7.86
C ALA A 27 2.07 1.86 -9.14
N CYS A 28 2.72 2.84 -9.77
CA CYS A 28 3.52 2.61 -10.97
C CYS A 28 4.76 1.73 -10.74
N MET A 29 5.37 1.79 -9.55
CA MET A 29 6.42 0.84 -9.15
C MET A 29 5.89 -0.60 -9.14
N LEU A 30 4.72 -0.85 -8.54
CA LEU A 30 4.11 -2.17 -8.51
C LEU A 30 3.81 -2.69 -9.92
N LEU A 31 3.27 -1.84 -10.80
CA LEU A 31 2.98 -2.19 -12.19
C LEU A 31 4.29 -2.48 -12.97
N ALA A 32 5.34 -1.70 -12.76
CA ALA A 32 6.65 -1.92 -13.34
C ALA A 32 7.30 -3.23 -12.84
N ASP A 33 7.22 -3.52 -11.55
CA ASP A 33 7.70 -4.79 -10.97
C ASP A 33 6.98 -6.00 -11.58
N MET A 34 5.69 -5.87 -11.89
CA MET A 34 4.90 -6.89 -12.59
C MET A 34 5.18 -6.96 -14.10
N GLY A 35 6.11 -6.19 -14.62
CA GLY A 35 6.61 -6.28 -15.99
C GLY A 35 6.05 -5.26 -16.97
N ALA A 36 5.20 -4.33 -16.54
CA ALA A 36 4.78 -3.24 -17.40
C ALA A 36 5.97 -2.34 -17.79
N GLU A 37 5.94 -1.84 -19.01
CA GLU A 37 6.81 -0.76 -19.45
C GLU A 37 6.21 0.57 -19.01
N VAL A 38 6.85 1.22 -18.02
CA VAL A 38 6.36 2.47 -17.45
C VAL A 38 7.29 3.60 -17.86
N ILE A 39 6.77 4.56 -18.62
CA ILE A 39 7.45 5.82 -18.97
C ILE A 39 6.97 6.89 -18.00
N THR A 40 7.90 7.39 -17.18
CA THR A 40 7.63 8.46 -16.22
C THR A 40 8.05 9.79 -16.81
N LEU A 41 7.09 10.68 -17.05
CA LEU A 41 7.31 12.05 -17.52
C LEU A 41 7.62 12.95 -16.32
N VAL A 42 8.81 13.51 -16.30
CA VAL A 42 9.30 14.39 -15.23
C VAL A 42 9.55 15.79 -15.76
N ARG A 43 9.44 16.79 -14.89
CA ARG A 43 9.88 18.15 -15.24
C ARG A 43 11.39 18.18 -15.46
N PRO A 44 11.90 19.07 -16.31
CA PRO A 44 13.33 19.22 -16.53
C PRO A 44 14.11 19.36 -15.21
N LYS A 45 15.22 18.65 -15.10
CA LYS A 45 16.12 18.60 -13.93
C LYS A 45 15.50 17.93 -12.66
N GLN A 46 14.35 17.29 -12.79
CA GLN A 46 13.75 16.51 -11.71
C GLN A 46 13.92 15.02 -12.01
N MET A 47 14.71 14.33 -11.17
CA MET A 47 14.89 12.89 -11.28
C MET A 47 14.25 12.21 -10.08
N PRO A 48 13.31 11.27 -10.28
CA PRO A 48 12.81 10.43 -9.20
C PRO A 48 13.96 9.65 -8.55
N LYS A 49 13.90 9.51 -7.23
CA LYS A 49 14.92 8.82 -6.44
C LYS A 49 14.29 7.75 -5.54
N GLY A 50 15.14 6.80 -5.14
CA GLY A 50 14.76 5.74 -4.20
C GLY A 50 13.95 4.61 -4.82
N ALA A 51 13.47 3.70 -3.97
CA ALA A 51 12.81 2.46 -4.38
C ALA A 51 11.60 2.69 -5.29
N ALA A 52 10.84 3.75 -5.05
CA ALA A 52 9.68 4.07 -5.87
C ALA A 52 10.00 4.45 -7.33
N ALA A 53 11.26 4.71 -7.68
CA ALA A 53 11.67 5.00 -9.05
C ALA A 53 12.05 3.76 -9.86
N ARG A 54 12.19 2.59 -9.24
CA ARG A 54 12.65 1.36 -9.92
C ARG A 54 11.71 0.94 -11.06
N GLY A 55 12.31 0.37 -12.09
CA GLY A 55 11.60 -0.18 -13.24
C GLY A 55 11.08 0.84 -14.26
N ARG A 56 11.37 2.15 -14.09
CA ARG A 56 10.89 3.22 -14.96
C ARG A 56 11.85 3.53 -16.10
N LYS A 57 11.28 3.95 -17.25
CA LYS A 57 11.94 4.80 -18.22
C LYS A 57 11.61 6.26 -17.89
N ILE A 58 12.60 7.06 -17.55
CA ILE A 58 12.43 8.44 -17.10
C ILE A 58 12.71 9.39 -18.25
N VAL A 59 11.72 10.21 -18.58
CA VAL A 59 11.74 11.16 -19.71
C VAL A 59 11.49 12.58 -19.18
N GLU A 60 12.42 13.49 -19.46
CA GLU A 60 12.23 14.91 -19.13
C GLU A 60 11.31 15.58 -20.15
N VAL A 61 10.26 16.27 -19.66
CA VAL A 61 9.27 16.96 -20.49
C VAL A 61 8.90 18.30 -19.88
N ASP A 62 8.95 19.36 -20.70
CA ASP A 62 8.35 20.64 -20.33
C ASP A 62 6.88 20.69 -20.79
N LEU A 63 5.97 20.49 -19.86
CA LEU A 63 4.53 20.55 -20.14
C LEU A 63 3.98 21.97 -20.42
N LYS A 64 4.85 22.99 -20.45
CA LYS A 64 4.48 24.33 -20.92
C LYS A 64 4.75 24.51 -22.42
N ASP A 65 5.58 23.65 -23.00
CA ASP A 65 5.89 23.66 -24.42
C ASP A 65 4.85 22.87 -25.23
N LYS A 66 4.24 23.52 -26.23
CA LYS A 66 3.20 22.90 -27.07
C LYS A 66 3.74 21.73 -27.91
N ALA A 67 5.00 21.77 -28.34
CA ALA A 67 5.61 20.69 -29.10
C ALA A 67 5.80 19.44 -28.21
N SER A 68 6.21 19.64 -26.96
CA SER A 68 6.29 18.57 -25.96
C SER A 68 4.92 17.95 -25.67
N ILE A 69 3.86 18.77 -25.53
CA ILE A 69 2.48 18.26 -25.36
C ILE A 69 2.06 17.41 -26.56
N ALA A 70 2.32 17.85 -27.79
CA ALA A 70 2.00 17.07 -28.99
C ALA A 70 2.72 15.72 -29.02
N GLN A 71 3.99 15.65 -28.59
CA GLN A 71 4.73 14.40 -28.47
C GLN A 71 4.18 13.49 -27.36
N VAL A 72 3.79 14.07 -26.20
CA VAL A 72 3.12 13.30 -25.13
C VAL A 72 1.82 12.69 -25.64
N LEU A 73 1.00 13.46 -26.36
CA LEU A 73 -0.23 12.93 -26.98
C LEU A 73 0.07 11.80 -27.96
N SER A 74 1.14 11.91 -28.77
CA SER A 74 1.56 10.83 -29.65
C SER A 74 2.05 9.59 -28.89
N LEU A 75 2.67 9.76 -27.71
CA LEU A 75 3.02 8.66 -26.82
C LEU A 75 1.78 7.93 -26.29
N LEU A 76 0.72 8.69 -25.96
CA LEU A 76 -0.56 8.12 -25.49
C LEU A 76 -1.29 7.31 -26.55
N ASP A 77 -1.06 7.55 -27.85
CA ASP A 77 -1.66 6.76 -28.93
C ASP A 77 -1.23 5.28 -28.85
N GLY A 78 -0.03 5.01 -28.31
CA GLY A 78 0.51 3.65 -28.14
C GLY A 78 0.43 3.10 -26.71
N ALA A 79 -0.19 3.82 -25.77
CA ALA A 79 -0.28 3.43 -24.37
C ALA A 79 -1.55 2.61 -24.07
N ASP A 80 -1.42 1.65 -23.17
CA ASP A 80 -2.58 0.93 -22.60
C ASP A 80 -3.20 1.74 -21.43
N ALA A 81 -2.36 2.47 -20.69
CA ALA A 81 -2.82 3.26 -19.56
C ALA A 81 -1.98 4.52 -19.30
N LEU A 82 -2.60 5.46 -18.60
CA LEU A 82 -1.98 6.68 -18.08
C LEU A 82 -2.27 6.80 -16.60
N VAL A 83 -1.29 7.27 -15.82
CA VAL A 83 -1.43 7.61 -14.39
C VAL A 83 -1.03 9.07 -14.17
N GLU A 84 -1.90 9.82 -13.52
CA GLU A 84 -1.61 11.17 -13.06
C GLU A 84 -2.10 11.39 -11.62
N GLY A 85 -1.49 12.35 -10.92
CA GLY A 85 -1.83 12.68 -9.54
C GLY A 85 -1.92 14.20 -9.32
N TYR A 86 -2.32 14.97 -10.32
CA TYR A 86 -2.52 16.41 -10.20
C TYR A 86 -3.90 16.73 -9.61
N ARG A 87 -4.08 17.95 -9.14
CA ARG A 87 -5.40 18.44 -8.73
C ARG A 87 -6.37 18.42 -9.90
N PRO A 88 -7.68 18.19 -9.66
CA PRO A 88 -8.72 18.20 -10.70
C PRO A 88 -8.63 19.44 -11.59
N GLY A 89 -8.76 19.23 -12.90
CA GLY A 89 -8.70 20.27 -13.92
C GLY A 89 -7.29 20.68 -14.38
N VAL A 90 -6.22 20.17 -13.78
CA VAL A 90 -4.84 20.49 -14.21
C VAL A 90 -4.53 19.86 -15.57
N MET A 91 -4.82 18.58 -15.73
CA MET A 91 -4.57 17.87 -17.00
C MET A 91 -5.41 18.43 -18.14
N GLU A 92 -6.66 18.83 -17.85
CA GLU A 92 -7.56 19.49 -18.81
C GLU A 92 -6.94 20.79 -19.30
N ARG A 93 -6.45 21.65 -18.40
CA ARG A 93 -5.76 22.91 -18.78
C ARG A 93 -4.48 22.71 -19.57
N LEU A 94 -3.81 21.59 -19.39
CA LEU A 94 -2.61 21.22 -20.17
C LEU A 94 -2.97 20.64 -21.56
N GLY A 95 -4.25 20.41 -21.86
CA GLY A 95 -4.69 19.73 -23.08
C GLY A 95 -4.40 18.23 -23.09
N LEU A 96 -4.27 17.64 -21.90
CA LEU A 96 -3.96 16.24 -21.66
C LEU A 96 -5.07 15.54 -20.85
N GLY A 97 -6.22 16.21 -20.67
CA GLY A 97 -7.36 15.67 -19.92
C GLY A 97 -7.99 14.43 -20.58
N PRO A 98 -8.86 13.72 -19.84
CA PRO A 98 -9.47 12.47 -20.30
C PRO A 98 -10.15 12.56 -21.68
N ASP A 99 -10.92 13.62 -21.93
CA ASP A 99 -11.63 13.77 -23.21
C ASP A 99 -10.68 13.80 -24.41
N VAL A 100 -9.55 14.50 -24.25
CA VAL A 100 -8.52 14.58 -25.31
C VAL A 100 -7.82 13.24 -25.47
N ALA A 101 -7.37 12.64 -24.35
CA ALA A 101 -6.60 11.40 -24.36
C ALA A 101 -7.43 10.22 -24.88
N LEU A 102 -8.67 10.05 -24.38
CA LEU A 102 -9.60 8.99 -24.83
C LEU A 102 -10.12 9.24 -26.25
N GLY A 103 -10.25 10.50 -26.67
CA GLY A 103 -10.56 10.84 -28.05
C GLY A 103 -9.51 10.38 -29.06
N ARG A 104 -8.23 10.37 -28.65
CA ARG A 104 -7.12 9.86 -29.46
C ARG A 104 -6.94 8.36 -29.38
N ASN A 105 -6.96 7.80 -28.17
CA ASN A 105 -6.85 6.36 -27.92
C ASN A 105 -8.06 5.87 -27.14
N LYS A 106 -9.01 5.29 -27.86
CA LYS A 106 -10.28 4.83 -27.30
C LYS A 106 -10.12 3.68 -26.28
N LYS A 107 -8.99 2.98 -26.29
CA LYS A 107 -8.70 1.87 -25.36
C LYS A 107 -7.93 2.31 -24.12
N LEU A 108 -7.48 3.56 -24.06
CA LEU A 108 -6.65 4.07 -22.98
C LEU A 108 -7.39 3.99 -21.64
N VAL A 109 -6.75 3.43 -20.62
CA VAL A 109 -7.21 3.53 -19.22
C VAL A 109 -6.57 4.74 -18.57
N TYR A 110 -7.39 5.69 -18.11
CA TYR A 110 -6.93 6.94 -17.55
C TYR A 110 -7.04 6.92 -16.01
N GLY A 111 -5.95 6.62 -15.31
CA GLY A 111 -5.88 6.56 -13.85
C GLY A 111 -5.62 7.91 -13.20
N ARG A 112 -6.55 8.35 -12.35
CA ARG A 112 -6.47 9.62 -11.59
C ARG A 112 -6.31 9.32 -10.11
N MET A 113 -5.15 9.65 -9.54
CA MET A 113 -4.86 9.48 -8.13
C MET A 113 -5.00 10.79 -7.39
N THR A 114 -5.98 10.88 -6.51
CA THR A 114 -6.21 12.08 -5.69
C THR A 114 -6.50 11.74 -4.23
N GLY A 115 -6.44 12.73 -3.36
CA GLY A 115 -6.82 12.57 -1.96
C GLY A 115 -8.34 12.52 -1.75
N TRP A 116 -9.04 13.42 -2.45
CA TRP A 116 -10.46 13.71 -2.20
C TRP A 116 -11.39 13.30 -3.35
N GLY A 117 -10.86 12.78 -4.46
CA GLY A 117 -11.63 12.52 -5.67
C GLY A 117 -11.65 13.71 -6.64
N GLN A 118 -12.29 13.50 -7.81
CA GLN A 118 -12.42 14.52 -8.84
C GLN A 118 -13.54 15.50 -8.51
N ASP A 119 -14.51 15.10 -7.71
CA ASP A 119 -15.70 15.85 -7.35
C ASP A 119 -15.80 16.05 -5.83
N GLY A 120 -16.82 16.82 -5.41
CA GLY A 120 -17.08 17.08 -4.00
C GLY A 120 -16.42 18.35 -3.46
N PRO A 121 -16.84 18.78 -2.26
CA PRO A 121 -16.45 20.09 -1.71
C PRO A 121 -14.96 20.21 -1.38
N LEU A 122 -14.26 19.09 -1.20
CA LEU A 122 -12.82 19.05 -0.89
C LEU A 122 -11.94 18.78 -2.10
N ALA A 123 -12.47 18.53 -3.29
CA ALA A 123 -11.72 18.12 -4.48
C ALA A 123 -10.54 19.06 -4.81
N GLN A 124 -10.68 20.37 -4.56
CA GLN A 124 -9.62 21.37 -4.78
C GLN A 124 -8.78 21.65 -3.51
N ALA A 125 -9.12 21.07 -2.36
CA ALA A 125 -8.40 21.32 -1.12
C ALA A 125 -7.06 20.58 -1.07
N ALA A 126 -6.09 21.17 -0.37
CA ALA A 126 -4.84 20.46 -0.05
C ALA A 126 -5.09 19.42 1.05
N GLY A 127 -4.32 18.34 1.03
CA GLY A 127 -4.33 17.32 2.06
C GLY A 127 -3.18 16.33 1.86
N HIS A 128 -2.96 15.52 2.87
CA HIS A 128 -2.04 14.40 2.88
C HIS A 128 -2.74 13.18 3.51
N ASP A 129 -2.11 12.02 3.50
CA ASP A 129 -2.62 10.74 4.01
C ASP A 129 -3.49 10.91 5.26
N ILE A 130 -2.92 11.52 6.30
CA ILE A 130 -3.59 11.70 7.60
C ILE A 130 -4.94 12.44 7.48
N ASN A 131 -5.05 13.39 6.55
CA ASN A 131 -6.29 14.16 6.35
C ASN A 131 -7.34 13.30 5.64
N TYR A 132 -6.94 12.50 4.66
CA TYR A 132 -7.83 11.62 3.91
C TYR A 132 -8.44 10.55 4.81
N ILE A 133 -7.64 9.91 5.66
CA ILE A 133 -8.12 8.90 6.60
C ILE A 133 -8.89 9.48 7.80
N SER A 134 -8.72 10.78 8.08
CA SER A 134 -9.43 11.43 9.20
C SER A 134 -10.94 11.46 9.01
N ILE A 135 -11.41 11.76 7.79
CA ILE A 135 -12.86 11.90 7.51
C ILE A 135 -13.56 10.59 7.22
N THR A 136 -12.80 9.50 7.05
CA THR A 136 -13.39 8.17 6.77
C THR A 136 -13.79 7.40 8.03
N GLY A 137 -13.36 7.86 9.21
CA GLY A 137 -13.48 7.12 10.46
C GLY A 137 -12.27 6.21 10.77
N ALA A 138 -11.40 5.92 9.79
CA ALA A 138 -10.25 5.03 9.98
C ALA A 138 -9.30 5.55 11.06
N LEU A 139 -8.88 6.81 10.97
CA LEU A 139 -7.95 7.38 11.96
C LEU A 139 -8.55 7.43 13.36
N ALA A 140 -9.85 7.68 13.49
CA ALA A 140 -10.52 7.72 14.78
C ALA A 140 -10.47 6.38 15.52
N ALA A 141 -10.41 5.25 14.79
CA ALA A 141 -10.35 3.90 15.33
C ALA A 141 -8.93 3.42 15.66
N ILE A 142 -7.88 4.11 15.19
CA ILE A 142 -6.48 3.67 15.33
C ILE A 142 -5.77 4.47 16.42
N GLY A 143 -5.12 3.79 17.36
CA GLY A 143 -4.32 4.39 18.43
C GLY A 143 -4.75 3.97 19.82
N GLY A 144 -4.10 4.53 20.84
CA GLY A 144 -4.41 4.31 22.25
C GLY A 144 -5.70 5.00 22.69
N ALA A 145 -6.14 4.70 23.90
CA ALA A 145 -7.38 5.24 24.48
C ALA A 145 -7.39 6.77 24.51
N ASP A 146 -6.22 7.39 24.71
CA ASP A 146 -6.05 8.84 24.89
C ASP A 146 -6.22 9.62 23.57
N LYS A 147 -5.64 9.12 22.45
CA LYS A 147 -5.67 9.83 21.17
C LYS A 147 -5.51 8.89 19.96
N PRO A 148 -6.00 9.30 18.77
CA PRO A 148 -5.66 8.64 17.52
C PRO A 148 -4.15 8.73 17.22
N VAL A 149 -3.60 7.69 16.60
CA VAL A 149 -2.18 7.62 16.20
C VAL A 149 -2.10 7.42 14.68
N PRO A 150 -1.34 8.26 13.95
CA PRO A 150 -1.17 8.08 12.52
C PRO A 150 -0.48 6.73 12.20
N PRO A 151 -1.07 5.89 11.34
CA PRO A 151 -0.49 4.60 10.95
C PRO A 151 0.57 4.76 9.83
N LEU A 152 1.39 5.80 9.87
CA LEU A 152 2.20 6.27 8.74
C LEU A 152 1.29 6.61 7.55
N ASN A 153 1.80 6.50 6.33
CA ASN A 153 1.01 6.65 5.10
C ASN A 153 0.60 5.29 4.48
N LEU A 154 0.42 4.28 5.35
CA LEU A 154 0.09 2.93 4.90
C LEU A 154 -1.39 2.78 4.53
N VAL A 155 -2.28 3.50 5.23
CA VAL A 155 -3.73 3.34 5.07
C VAL A 155 -4.28 4.25 3.97
N GLY A 156 -3.94 5.53 3.96
CA GLY A 156 -4.42 6.47 2.95
C GLY A 156 -3.68 6.33 1.62
N ASP A 157 -2.39 6.73 1.59
CA ASP A 157 -1.60 6.77 0.35
C ASP A 157 -1.47 5.39 -0.31
N PHE A 158 -1.07 4.37 0.46
CA PHE A 158 -0.72 3.08 -0.14
C PHE A 158 -1.90 2.10 -0.15
N GLY A 159 -2.53 1.82 0.97
CA GLY A 159 -3.67 0.88 1.05
C GLY A 159 -4.88 1.40 0.28
N GLY A 160 -5.40 2.56 0.66
CA GLY A 160 -6.58 3.19 0.07
C GLY A 160 -6.32 3.82 -1.30
N GLY A 161 -5.11 4.33 -1.55
CA GLY A 161 -4.74 4.98 -2.79
C GLY A 161 -4.14 4.03 -3.82
N SER A 162 -2.85 3.72 -3.64
CA SER A 162 -2.08 2.99 -4.65
C SER A 162 -2.65 1.64 -5.02
N MET A 163 -3.06 0.84 -4.01
CA MET A 163 -3.61 -0.50 -4.26
C MET A 163 -4.95 -0.43 -5.00
N TYR A 164 -5.82 0.54 -4.65
CA TYR A 164 -7.09 0.76 -5.37
C TYR A 164 -6.87 1.28 -6.78
N LEU A 165 -5.88 2.16 -6.99
CA LEU A 165 -5.51 2.58 -8.34
C LEU A 165 -5.04 1.39 -9.18
N VAL A 166 -4.10 0.58 -8.68
CA VAL A 166 -3.61 -0.61 -9.40
C VAL A 166 -4.74 -1.58 -9.71
N MET A 167 -5.59 -1.90 -8.73
CA MET A 167 -6.75 -2.78 -8.92
C MET A 167 -7.71 -2.22 -9.97
N GLY A 168 -8.07 -0.93 -9.86
CA GLY A 168 -8.98 -0.27 -10.80
C GLY A 168 -8.42 -0.23 -12.21
N MET A 169 -7.13 0.10 -12.37
CA MET A 169 -6.48 0.11 -13.68
C MET A 169 -6.41 -1.28 -14.31
N LEU A 170 -6.06 -2.32 -13.54
CA LEU A 170 -6.04 -3.70 -14.05
C LEU A 170 -7.44 -4.16 -14.48
N ALA A 171 -8.47 -3.87 -13.70
CA ALA A 171 -9.85 -4.17 -14.03
C ALA A 171 -10.30 -3.42 -15.30
N ALA A 172 -9.98 -2.13 -15.41
CA ALA A 172 -10.33 -1.31 -16.57
C ALA A 172 -9.57 -1.76 -17.85
N MET A 173 -8.29 -2.13 -17.74
CA MET A 173 -7.54 -2.69 -18.88
C MET A 173 -8.09 -4.04 -19.32
N LEU A 174 -8.49 -4.90 -18.36
CA LEU A 174 -9.15 -6.17 -18.69
C LEU A 174 -10.48 -5.95 -19.41
N GLU A 175 -11.24 -4.95 -18.99
CA GLU A 175 -12.49 -4.57 -19.64
C GLU A 175 -12.25 -3.99 -21.04
N ALA A 176 -11.31 -3.06 -21.19
CA ALA A 176 -10.95 -2.42 -22.44
C ALA A 176 -10.42 -3.45 -23.50
N ASN A 177 -9.75 -4.51 -23.04
CA ASN A 177 -9.35 -5.61 -23.94
C ASN A 177 -10.52 -6.41 -24.50
N LYS A 178 -11.68 -6.39 -23.81
CA LYS A 178 -12.91 -7.08 -24.27
C LYS A 178 -13.77 -6.17 -25.13
N SER A 179 -14.03 -4.95 -24.66
CA SER A 179 -14.94 -3.99 -25.29
C SER A 179 -14.29 -3.15 -26.40
N GLY A 180 -12.97 -2.97 -26.33
CA GLY A 180 -12.25 -2.01 -27.14
C GLY A 180 -12.36 -0.57 -26.64
N GLN A 181 -12.91 -0.34 -25.44
CA GLN A 181 -13.14 0.97 -24.86
C GLN A 181 -12.45 1.10 -23.49
N GLY A 182 -11.56 2.07 -23.37
CA GLY A 182 -10.97 2.49 -22.12
C GLY A 182 -11.90 3.41 -21.32
N GLN A 183 -11.45 3.78 -20.14
CA GLN A 183 -12.24 4.61 -19.23
C GLN A 183 -11.36 5.35 -18.25
N VAL A 184 -11.95 6.33 -17.56
CA VAL A 184 -11.32 6.98 -16.41
C VAL A 184 -11.49 6.11 -15.16
N VAL A 185 -10.42 5.98 -14.40
CA VAL A 185 -10.42 5.39 -13.06
C VAL A 185 -10.10 6.51 -12.07
N ASP A 186 -11.09 6.99 -11.34
CA ASP A 186 -10.91 7.92 -10.24
C ASP A 186 -10.60 7.12 -8.96
N ALA A 187 -9.36 7.20 -8.51
CA ALA A 187 -8.88 6.51 -7.32
C ALA A 187 -8.61 7.54 -6.22
N ALA A 188 -9.66 7.90 -5.48
CA ALA A 188 -9.56 8.78 -4.33
C ALA A 188 -9.08 8.01 -3.09
N MET A 189 -8.05 8.53 -2.42
CA MET A 189 -7.52 7.91 -1.20
C MET A 189 -8.55 7.82 -0.08
N CYS A 190 -9.45 8.81 0.05
CA CYS A 190 -10.53 8.75 1.03
C CYS A 190 -11.52 7.63 0.74
N ASP A 191 -11.89 7.39 -0.52
CA ASP A 191 -12.82 6.32 -0.89
C ASP A 191 -12.23 4.94 -0.60
N GLY A 192 -10.97 4.74 -1.00
CA GLY A 192 -10.28 3.50 -0.73
C GLY A 192 -10.05 3.26 0.77
N ALA A 193 -9.67 4.28 1.53
CA ALA A 193 -9.53 4.18 2.99
C ALA A 193 -10.88 3.84 3.67
N ALA A 194 -11.99 4.44 3.21
CA ALA A 194 -13.33 4.09 3.68
C ALA A 194 -13.69 2.64 3.35
N SER A 195 -13.34 2.17 2.15
CA SER A 195 -13.55 0.77 1.76
C SER A 195 -12.77 -0.22 2.64
N LEU A 196 -11.53 0.12 3.03
CA LEU A 196 -10.70 -0.74 3.90
C LEU A 196 -11.33 -1.00 5.28
N ILE A 197 -12.18 -0.13 5.78
CA ILE A 197 -12.83 -0.26 7.09
C ILE A 197 -14.27 -0.78 7.01
N THR A 198 -14.70 -1.34 5.88
CA THR A 198 -16.05 -1.89 5.68
C THR A 198 -16.47 -2.82 6.81
N MET A 199 -15.58 -3.73 7.26
CA MET A 199 -15.88 -4.67 8.35
C MET A 199 -16.28 -3.95 9.65
N PHE A 200 -15.65 -2.81 9.96
CA PHE A 200 -15.92 -2.06 11.19
C PHE A 200 -17.27 -1.35 11.13
N PHE A 201 -17.71 -0.91 9.96
CA PHE A 201 -19.07 -0.41 9.75
C PHE A 201 -20.11 -1.52 9.98
N ASP A 202 -19.89 -2.72 9.46
CA ASP A 202 -20.76 -3.88 9.71
C ASP A 202 -20.80 -4.24 11.20
N MET A 203 -19.66 -4.25 11.87
CA MET A 203 -19.56 -4.53 13.30
C MET A 203 -20.28 -3.46 14.13
N THR A 204 -20.17 -2.19 13.75
CA THR A 204 -20.87 -1.08 14.41
C THR A 204 -22.38 -1.23 14.26
N ALA A 205 -22.85 -1.47 13.03
CA ALA A 205 -24.28 -1.69 12.76
C ALA A 205 -24.85 -2.88 13.53
N ALA A 206 -24.04 -3.93 13.77
CA ALA A 206 -24.39 -5.10 14.55
C ALA A 206 -24.24 -4.90 16.07
N GLY A 207 -23.84 -3.72 16.56
CA GLY A 207 -23.60 -3.44 17.98
C GLY A 207 -22.38 -4.17 18.57
N ARG A 208 -21.46 -4.65 17.71
CA ARG A 208 -20.26 -5.41 18.09
C ARG A 208 -18.98 -4.56 18.07
N TRP A 209 -19.06 -3.30 17.68
CA TRP A 209 -17.97 -2.33 17.71
C TRP A 209 -18.37 -1.12 18.53
N LYS A 210 -17.52 -0.71 19.45
CA LYS A 210 -17.67 0.53 20.20
C LYS A 210 -16.83 1.61 19.53
N GLU A 211 -17.37 2.80 19.35
CA GLU A 211 -16.63 3.95 18.84
C GLU A 211 -15.71 4.55 19.93
N GLN A 212 -14.93 3.69 20.54
CA GLN A 212 -13.95 3.97 21.58
C GLN A 212 -12.73 3.10 21.31
N ARG A 213 -11.56 3.70 21.21
CA ARG A 213 -10.28 2.98 21.03
C ARG A 213 -9.94 2.14 22.26
N GLU A 214 -9.18 1.08 22.05
CA GLU A 214 -8.81 0.08 23.08
C GLU A 214 -10.01 -0.49 23.85
N ALA A 215 -11.16 -0.57 23.21
CA ALA A 215 -12.38 -1.12 23.78
C ALA A 215 -12.96 -2.29 22.97
N ASN A 216 -12.30 -2.67 21.89
CA ASN A 216 -12.72 -3.70 20.95
C ASN A 216 -11.66 -4.80 20.84
N MET A 217 -12.00 -5.88 20.15
CA MET A 217 -11.10 -7.03 20.02
C MET A 217 -9.86 -6.70 19.19
N LEU A 218 -10.02 -6.01 18.06
CA LEU A 218 -8.95 -5.81 17.07
C LEU A 218 -8.18 -4.50 17.24
N ASP A 219 -8.54 -3.66 18.20
CA ASP A 219 -7.90 -2.37 18.46
C ASP A 219 -6.95 -2.38 19.67
N GLY A 220 -6.67 -3.59 20.19
CA GLY A 220 -5.83 -3.77 21.38
C GLY A 220 -6.60 -3.72 22.70
N GLY A 221 -7.93 -3.61 22.70
CA GLY A 221 -8.76 -3.70 23.92
C GLY A 221 -8.75 -5.09 24.54
N ALA A 222 -8.77 -6.14 23.72
CA ALA A 222 -8.71 -7.52 24.19
C ALA A 222 -7.28 -7.89 24.66
N HIS A 223 -7.17 -8.54 25.80
CA HIS A 223 -5.88 -8.98 26.35
C HIS A 223 -5.17 -10.00 25.47
N PHE A 224 -5.88 -10.76 24.66
CA PHE A 224 -5.34 -11.79 23.75
C PHE A 224 -5.05 -11.27 22.35
N TYR A 225 -5.25 -9.96 22.08
CA TYR A 225 -4.95 -9.31 20.82
C TYR A 225 -4.28 -7.95 21.07
N GLY A 226 -2.97 -7.91 21.10
CA GLY A 226 -2.27 -6.69 21.46
C GLY A 226 -0.75 -6.79 21.39
N VAL A 227 -0.13 -5.68 21.71
CA VAL A 227 1.32 -5.52 21.77
C VAL A 227 1.75 -5.39 23.23
N TYR A 228 2.80 -6.13 23.62
CA TYR A 228 3.30 -6.18 24.99
C TYR A 228 4.80 -5.92 25.04
N GLU A 229 5.20 -5.11 26.02
CA GLU A 229 6.61 -4.82 26.29
C GLU A 229 7.25 -5.93 27.12
N CYS A 230 8.43 -6.38 26.70
CA CYS A 230 9.24 -7.38 27.37
C CYS A 230 10.23 -6.76 28.37
N SER A 231 10.91 -7.58 29.19
CA SER A 231 11.88 -7.13 30.17
C SER A 231 13.05 -6.33 29.58
N CYS A 232 13.37 -6.53 28.31
CA CYS A 232 14.44 -5.83 27.60
C CYS A 232 14.02 -4.52 26.93
N GLY A 233 12.77 -4.05 27.11
CA GLY A 233 12.24 -2.84 26.48
C GLY A 233 11.78 -3.00 25.04
N ASN A 234 11.99 -4.18 24.43
CA ASN A 234 11.43 -4.51 23.12
C ASN A 234 10.02 -5.07 23.26
N PHE A 235 9.31 -5.23 22.13
CA PHE A 235 7.91 -5.60 22.12
C PHE A 235 7.65 -6.92 21.38
N ILE A 236 6.58 -7.59 21.78
CA ILE A 236 5.98 -8.72 21.07
C ILE A 236 4.50 -8.40 20.76
N SER A 237 3.94 -9.12 19.81
CA SER A 237 2.52 -9.11 19.53
C SER A 237 1.92 -10.50 19.68
N ILE A 238 0.68 -10.55 20.17
CA ILE A 238 -0.14 -11.75 20.20
C ILE A 238 -1.48 -11.47 19.54
N GLY A 239 -2.09 -12.51 18.96
CA GLY A 239 -3.41 -12.44 18.30
C GLY A 239 -4.20 -13.73 18.46
N SER A 240 -4.20 -14.34 19.67
CA SER A 240 -4.76 -15.64 20.00
C SER A 240 -6.30 -15.58 20.12
N ILE A 241 -7.00 -15.32 19.02
CA ILE A 241 -8.46 -15.11 19.00
C ILE A 241 -9.21 -16.43 19.21
N GLU A 242 -8.85 -17.48 18.47
CA GLU A 242 -9.51 -18.77 18.49
C GLU A 242 -9.21 -19.51 19.80
N PRO A 243 -10.18 -20.26 20.35
CA PRO A 243 -10.04 -20.93 21.66
C PRO A 243 -8.80 -21.83 21.75
N GLN A 244 -8.45 -22.55 20.68
CA GLN A 244 -7.29 -23.44 20.65
C GLN A 244 -5.97 -22.67 20.72
N PHE A 245 -5.87 -21.53 20.05
CA PHE A 245 -4.69 -20.67 20.07
C PHE A 245 -4.54 -19.97 21.43
N TYR A 246 -5.66 -19.55 22.00
CA TYR A 246 -5.67 -18.98 23.33
C TYR A 246 -5.31 -20.01 24.42
N ALA A 247 -5.76 -21.27 24.30
CA ALA A 247 -5.35 -22.34 25.19
C ALA A 247 -3.82 -22.56 25.16
N GLN A 248 -3.23 -22.54 23.97
CA GLN A 248 -1.78 -22.66 23.81
C GLN A 248 -1.03 -21.43 24.36
N LEU A 249 -1.56 -20.20 24.17
CA LEU A 249 -1.03 -19.01 24.82
C LEU A 249 -1.01 -19.17 26.34
N ARG A 250 -2.10 -19.65 26.93
CA ARG A 250 -2.19 -19.88 28.39
C ARG A 250 -1.14 -20.87 28.88
N GLU A 251 -0.97 -21.97 28.17
CA GLU A 251 0.04 -22.98 28.48
C GLU A 251 1.46 -22.39 28.43
N LEU A 252 1.85 -21.81 27.30
CA LEU A 252 3.21 -21.33 27.06
C LEU A 252 3.57 -20.07 27.86
N ALA A 253 2.60 -19.23 28.17
CA ALA A 253 2.81 -18.05 29.03
C ALA A 253 2.58 -18.33 30.53
N GLY A 254 2.16 -19.55 30.91
CA GLY A 254 1.92 -19.92 32.31
C GLY A 254 0.67 -19.26 32.92
N LEU A 255 -0.39 -19.04 32.14
CA LEU A 255 -1.63 -18.39 32.56
C LEU A 255 -2.63 -19.40 33.17
N GLY A 256 -2.25 -20.02 34.29
CA GLY A 256 -3.05 -21.06 34.95
C GLY A 256 -4.25 -20.56 35.79
N GLU A 257 -4.36 -19.25 36.04
CA GLU A 257 -5.41 -18.67 36.85
C GLU A 257 -6.77 -18.79 36.16
N SER A 258 -7.84 -19.11 36.93
CA SER A 258 -9.23 -19.29 36.43
C SER A 258 -9.82 -17.99 35.82
N CYS A 259 -9.29 -16.81 36.15
CA CYS A 259 -9.72 -15.56 35.52
C CYS A 259 -9.50 -15.55 34.00
N PHE A 260 -8.56 -16.34 33.48
CA PHE A 260 -8.32 -16.49 32.04
C PHE A 260 -9.31 -17.44 31.35
N ASP A 261 -10.20 -18.12 32.06
CA ASP A 261 -11.21 -19.03 31.46
C ASP A 261 -12.25 -18.26 30.63
N ALA A 262 -12.53 -17.00 31.01
CA ALA A 262 -13.51 -16.14 30.34
C ALA A 262 -12.90 -15.24 29.27
N GLN A 263 -12.22 -15.83 28.28
CA GLN A 263 -11.52 -15.10 27.20
C GLN A 263 -12.33 -13.95 26.59
N MET A 264 -13.60 -14.20 26.25
CA MET A 264 -14.45 -13.26 25.51
C MET A 264 -15.26 -12.32 26.42
N ASP A 265 -15.10 -12.36 27.75
CA ASP A 265 -15.75 -11.41 28.64
C ASP A 265 -15.04 -10.05 28.61
N GLN A 266 -15.58 -9.13 27.81
CA GLN A 266 -15.05 -7.79 27.64
C GLN A 266 -14.86 -7.00 28.95
N LYS A 267 -15.66 -7.33 30.00
CA LYS A 267 -15.55 -6.65 31.28
C LYS A 267 -14.24 -6.96 32.01
N GLN A 268 -13.63 -8.10 31.68
CA GLN A 268 -12.38 -8.55 32.29
C GLN A 268 -11.14 -8.19 31.48
N TRP A 269 -11.30 -7.78 30.22
CA TRP A 269 -10.18 -7.57 29.31
C TRP A 269 -9.08 -6.64 29.85
N ALA A 270 -9.46 -5.51 30.45
CA ALA A 270 -8.51 -4.56 31.01
C ALA A 270 -7.67 -5.19 32.15
N ALA A 271 -8.32 -5.87 33.10
CA ALA A 271 -7.65 -6.53 34.21
C ALA A 271 -6.76 -7.71 33.75
N LEU A 272 -7.22 -8.46 32.76
CA LEU A 272 -6.43 -9.55 32.17
C LEU A 272 -5.24 -9.01 31.34
N LYS A 273 -5.40 -7.87 30.69
CA LYS A 273 -4.32 -7.17 29.98
C LYS A 273 -3.21 -6.75 30.95
N ASP A 274 -3.56 -6.20 32.11
CA ASP A 274 -2.59 -5.83 33.15
C ASP A 274 -1.79 -7.05 33.64
N LYS A 275 -2.44 -8.20 33.79
CA LYS A 275 -1.77 -9.47 34.13
C LYS A 275 -0.81 -9.90 33.02
N LEU A 276 -1.20 -9.84 31.75
CA LEU A 276 -0.32 -10.18 30.64
C LEU A 276 0.86 -9.21 30.53
N VAL A 277 0.68 -7.91 30.80
CA VAL A 277 1.79 -6.95 30.90
C VAL A 277 2.82 -7.44 31.91
N ALA A 278 2.38 -7.86 33.09
CA ALA A 278 3.28 -8.38 34.14
C ALA A 278 3.97 -9.67 33.69
N VAL A 279 3.26 -10.58 33.03
CA VAL A 279 3.83 -11.85 32.54
C VAL A 279 4.86 -11.60 31.45
N PHE A 280 4.56 -10.79 30.43
CA PHE A 280 5.51 -10.55 29.33
C PHE A 280 6.74 -9.75 29.75
N LYS A 281 6.67 -8.97 30.83
CA LYS A 281 7.81 -8.32 31.48
C LYS A 281 8.77 -9.29 32.19
N THR A 282 8.41 -10.56 32.36
CA THR A 282 9.30 -11.54 33.04
C THR A 282 10.46 -12.04 32.20
N LYS A 283 10.37 -11.92 30.87
CA LYS A 283 11.37 -12.42 29.93
C LYS A 283 11.67 -11.39 28.85
N SER A 284 12.83 -11.51 28.23
CA SER A 284 13.19 -10.75 27.03
C SER A 284 12.38 -11.18 25.81
N ARG A 285 12.34 -10.33 24.77
CA ARG A 285 11.70 -10.65 23.48
C ARG A 285 12.27 -11.96 22.89
N ASP A 286 13.60 -12.13 22.93
CA ASP A 286 14.25 -13.31 22.37
C ASP A 286 13.94 -14.60 23.14
N GLU A 287 13.71 -14.52 24.46
CA GLU A 287 13.24 -15.65 25.26
C GLU A 287 11.80 -16.02 24.90
N TRP A 288 10.91 -15.03 24.73
CA TRP A 288 9.54 -15.29 24.26
C TRP A 288 9.52 -15.86 22.85
N CYS A 289 10.37 -15.39 21.93
CA CYS A 289 10.51 -15.99 20.58
C CYS A 289 10.88 -17.48 20.67
N ARG A 290 11.84 -17.87 21.53
CA ARG A 290 12.20 -19.28 21.71
C ARG A 290 11.06 -20.15 22.25
N ILE A 291 10.12 -19.56 22.98
CA ILE A 291 8.97 -20.26 23.57
C ILE A 291 7.80 -20.35 22.58
N MET A 292 7.51 -19.28 21.85
CA MET A 292 6.23 -19.13 21.14
C MET A 292 6.34 -19.02 19.63
N GLU A 293 7.50 -18.61 19.07
CA GLU A 293 7.61 -18.44 17.62
C GLU A 293 7.55 -19.81 16.91
N GLY A 294 6.74 -19.87 15.84
CA GLY A 294 6.51 -21.11 15.10
C GLY A 294 5.47 -22.05 15.73
N THR A 295 4.79 -21.63 16.81
CA THR A 295 3.65 -22.33 17.39
C THR A 295 2.32 -21.71 16.92
N ASP A 296 1.18 -22.30 17.32
CA ASP A 296 -0.16 -21.79 16.97
C ASP A 296 -0.67 -20.69 17.94
N VAL A 297 0.20 -20.08 18.74
CA VAL A 297 -0.16 -18.96 19.66
C VAL A 297 -0.56 -17.69 18.92
N CYS A 298 -0.31 -17.56 17.62
CA CYS A 298 -0.41 -16.30 16.87
C CYS A 298 0.51 -15.23 17.46
N PHE A 299 1.78 -15.57 17.62
CA PHE A 299 2.83 -14.74 18.21
C PHE A 299 3.80 -14.22 17.15
N ALA A 300 4.27 -12.98 17.32
CA ALA A 300 5.42 -12.47 16.59
C ALA A 300 6.22 -11.45 17.41
N PRO A 301 7.56 -11.36 17.22
CA PRO A 301 8.33 -10.23 17.72
C PRO A 301 7.97 -8.95 16.94
N VAL A 302 7.88 -7.82 17.62
CA VAL A 302 7.81 -6.52 16.95
C VAL A 302 9.23 -6.08 16.63
N LEU A 303 9.54 -6.03 15.34
CA LEU A 303 10.89 -5.79 14.82
C LEU A 303 11.02 -4.39 14.26
N THR A 304 12.20 -3.79 14.42
CA THR A 304 12.61 -2.62 13.64
C THR A 304 12.81 -2.98 12.18
N MET A 305 12.83 -2.01 11.27
CA MET A 305 13.08 -2.26 9.84
C MET A 305 14.41 -2.98 9.60
N SER A 306 15.46 -2.64 10.36
CA SER A 306 16.77 -3.29 10.25
C SER A 306 16.77 -4.72 10.79
N GLU A 307 16.00 -5.03 11.82
CA GLU A 307 15.85 -6.40 12.33
C GLU A 307 15.01 -7.25 11.37
N ALA A 308 13.95 -6.69 10.79
CA ALA A 308 13.08 -7.39 9.85
C ALA A 308 13.85 -7.96 8.65
N THR A 309 14.88 -7.25 8.16
CA THR A 309 15.73 -7.75 7.05
C THR A 309 16.54 -8.99 7.38
N ARG A 310 16.71 -9.30 8.67
CA ARG A 310 17.49 -10.45 9.18
C ARG A 310 16.62 -11.55 9.78
N HIS A 311 15.32 -11.34 9.89
CA HIS A 311 14.41 -12.33 10.44
C HIS A 311 14.39 -13.59 9.56
N PRO A 312 14.57 -14.81 10.13
CA PRO A 312 14.74 -16.04 9.35
C PRO A 312 13.65 -16.27 8.30
N HIS A 313 12.39 -16.03 8.65
CA HIS A 313 11.27 -16.16 7.71
C HIS A 313 11.37 -15.16 6.55
N MET A 314 11.74 -13.90 6.81
CA MET A 314 11.88 -12.86 5.78
C MET A 314 13.06 -13.16 4.85
N VAL A 315 14.16 -13.69 5.41
CA VAL A 315 15.35 -14.15 4.64
C VAL A 315 14.98 -15.34 3.77
N ALA A 316 14.36 -16.37 4.34
CA ALA A 316 13.97 -17.58 3.59
C ALA A 316 12.97 -17.28 2.46
N ARG A 317 12.14 -16.25 2.63
CA ARG A 317 11.23 -15.78 1.59
C ARG A 317 11.82 -14.72 0.67
N GLU A 318 13.08 -14.31 0.88
CA GLU A 318 13.70 -13.24 0.08
C GLU A 318 12.79 -11.99 -0.03
N VAL A 319 12.20 -11.58 1.13
CA VAL A 319 11.28 -10.43 1.15
C VAL A 319 12.01 -9.12 0.89
N PHE A 320 13.27 -9.03 1.32
CA PHE A 320 14.11 -7.88 1.11
C PHE A 320 15.23 -8.21 0.11
N ILE A 321 15.52 -7.25 -0.77
CA ILE A 321 16.55 -7.35 -1.80
C ILE A 321 17.56 -6.23 -1.68
N GLN A 322 18.77 -6.45 -2.21
CA GLN A 322 19.75 -5.39 -2.45
C GLN A 322 19.49 -4.81 -3.85
N HIS A 323 19.13 -3.53 -3.93
CA HIS A 323 18.84 -2.87 -5.19
C HIS A 323 19.27 -1.41 -5.12
N ASP A 324 20.01 -0.94 -6.11
CA ASP A 324 20.56 0.43 -6.17
C ASP A 324 21.35 0.83 -4.91
N GLY A 325 22.15 -0.09 -4.39
CA GLY A 325 22.98 0.13 -3.18
C GLY A 325 22.23 0.17 -1.85
N ALA A 326 20.94 -0.12 -1.83
CA ALA A 326 20.11 -0.11 -0.62
C ALA A 326 19.33 -1.42 -0.44
N THR A 327 19.12 -1.80 0.82
CA THR A 327 18.16 -2.86 1.15
C THR A 327 16.74 -2.31 1.06
N GLN A 328 15.89 -2.96 0.28
CA GLN A 328 14.49 -2.54 0.10
C GLN A 328 13.59 -3.76 -0.06
N PRO A 329 12.26 -3.63 0.17
CA PRO A 329 11.32 -4.71 -0.14
C PRO A 329 11.38 -5.10 -1.60
N GLY A 330 11.43 -6.40 -1.86
CA GLY A 330 11.35 -6.98 -3.21
C GLY A 330 9.95 -6.88 -3.79
N PRO A 331 9.79 -7.26 -5.08
CA PRO A 331 8.48 -7.29 -5.73
C PRO A 331 7.48 -8.21 -5.02
N ALA A 332 6.26 -7.71 -4.88
CA ALA A 332 5.09 -8.45 -4.41
C ALA A 332 3.86 -8.05 -5.26
N PRO A 333 2.90 -8.98 -5.47
CA PRO A 333 2.89 -10.40 -5.10
C PRO A 333 3.85 -11.25 -5.93
N ARG A 334 4.01 -12.54 -5.55
CA ARG A 334 4.83 -13.51 -6.28
C ARG A 334 3.96 -14.31 -7.25
N PHE A 335 4.42 -14.45 -8.48
CA PHE A 335 3.75 -15.23 -9.51
C PHE A 335 4.54 -16.50 -9.83
N SER A 336 3.89 -17.65 -9.82
CA SER A 336 4.54 -18.96 -10.02
C SER A 336 5.14 -19.17 -11.40
N ARG A 337 4.54 -18.56 -12.44
CA ARG A 337 4.93 -18.75 -13.85
C ARG A 337 5.55 -17.50 -14.48
N THR A 338 5.13 -16.30 -14.05
CA THR A 338 5.57 -15.02 -14.57
C THR A 338 6.14 -14.17 -13.44
N PRO A 339 7.36 -14.47 -12.94
CA PRO A 339 7.91 -13.79 -11.77
C PRO A 339 8.10 -12.30 -12.03
N SER A 340 7.76 -11.49 -11.02
CA SER A 340 8.06 -10.06 -10.97
C SER A 340 9.56 -9.81 -10.76
N ALA A 341 10.06 -8.65 -11.21
CA ALA A 341 11.47 -8.29 -11.05
C ALA A 341 11.64 -6.79 -10.78
N ALA A 342 12.45 -6.44 -9.78
CA ALA A 342 12.92 -5.09 -9.59
C ALA A 342 14.00 -4.76 -10.64
N ARG A 343 13.80 -3.67 -11.38
CA ARG A 343 14.70 -3.21 -12.44
C ARG A 343 15.22 -1.82 -12.13
N MET A 344 16.44 -1.51 -12.59
CA MET A 344 16.98 -0.14 -12.45
C MET A 344 16.19 0.84 -13.31
N PRO A 345 15.99 2.08 -12.84
CA PRO A 345 15.45 3.14 -13.67
C PRO A 345 16.46 3.51 -14.76
N VAL A 346 15.96 3.83 -15.95
CA VAL A 346 16.79 4.27 -17.08
C VAL A 346 16.29 5.61 -17.60
N LYS A 347 17.20 6.46 -18.06
CA LYS A 347 16.83 7.68 -18.79
C LYS A 347 16.49 7.34 -20.24
N ALA A 348 15.53 8.06 -20.81
CA ALA A 348 15.15 8.00 -22.20
C ALA A 348 14.77 9.39 -22.72
N GLU A 349 14.79 9.55 -24.03
CA GLU A 349 14.35 10.77 -24.70
C GLU A 349 12.90 10.61 -25.19
N LEU A 350 12.09 11.68 -25.10
CA LEU A 350 10.68 11.63 -25.47
C LEU A 350 10.47 11.19 -26.93
N GLY A 351 11.27 11.74 -27.83
CA GLY A 351 11.19 11.39 -29.27
C GLY A 351 11.53 9.93 -29.59
N GLU A 352 12.44 9.32 -28.82
CA GLU A 352 12.75 7.89 -28.91
C GLU A 352 11.60 7.04 -28.36
N ALA A 353 11.10 7.41 -27.17
CA ALA A 353 9.97 6.71 -26.56
C ALA A 353 8.72 6.69 -27.46
N VAL A 354 8.42 7.82 -28.11
CA VAL A 354 7.31 7.90 -29.09
C VAL A 354 7.54 6.95 -30.28
N LYS A 355 8.76 6.91 -30.83
CA LYS A 355 9.09 6.00 -31.94
C LYS A 355 8.99 4.53 -31.54
N ASP A 356 9.49 4.20 -30.35
CA ASP A 356 9.45 2.82 -29.81
C ASP A 356 8.00 2.31 -29.64
N TRP A 357 7.07 3.19 -29.28
CA TRP A 357 5.67 2.81 -29.05
C TRP A 357 4.77 2.96 -30.28
N ALA A 358 5.23 3.64 -31.32
CA ALA A 358 4.52 3.74 -32.60
C ALA A 358 4.60 2.45 -33.45
N ASN A 359 5.56 1.56 -33.15
CA ASN A 359 5.77 0.26 -33.75
C ASN A 359 5.15 -0.84 -32.87
#